data_983f168fb02dd2f04f77ad0c656b089f
#
_entry.id   983f168fb02dd2f04f77ad0c656b089f
#
_cell.length_a   1.000
_cell.length_b   1.000
_cell.length_c   1.000
_cell.angle_alpha   90.00
_cell.angle_beta   90.00
_cell.angle_gamma   90.00
#
_symmetry.space_group_name_H-M   'P 1'
#
loop_
_entity.id
_entity.type
_entity.pdbx_description
1 polymer ?
#
loop_
_entity_poly.entity_id
_entity_poly.type
_entity_poly.pdbx_seq_one_letter_code
_entity_poly.pdbx_strand_id
1 'polypeptide(L)'
;MIEQEFLLSKFISPGARIELEPIERILQDGGFGKKIYESKVVDVIGDDRLEIFMPIEQTKLVLLPVNGEYHIHFFTARGLFQCDAKVANRYKNGSLYLLEMKVTSPLQKYQRREYYRFPCMLDMEVRELTADEKHGIDKEGVFYGEDDLPGAKAVILDLSGGGLRFTSDTPFEPKSIVVCNYTLRRESGNRRMCIAGELLSCKRLENNPGQYEQRVRFVYISQREREDNIRYIFEEERKKRQKDV
;
A
#
# COMPACT_ATOMS: atom_id res chain seq x y z
N MET A 1 33.06 -3.36 20.63
CA MET A 1 31.61 -3.21 20.47
C MET A 1 31.42 -1.96 19.64
N ILE A 2 30.94 -2.10 18.40
CA ILE A 2 30.63 -0.96 17.54
C ILE A 2 29.34 -0.37 18.11
N GLU A 3 29.40 0.84 18.65
CA GLU A 3 28.20 1.61 19.02
C GLU A 3 27.32 1.70 17.79
N GLN A 4 26.14 1.06 17.84
CA GLN A 4 25.12 1.22 16.82
C GLN A 4 24.56 2.64 16.97
N GLU A 5 25.07 3.59 16.19
CA GLU A 5 24.55 4.95 16.14
C GLU A 5 23.10 4.90 15.61
N PHE A 6 22.14 5.14 16.51
CA PHE A 6 20.75 5.37 16.16
C PHE A 6 20.63 6.81 15.59
N LEU A 7 20.97 7.02 14.35
CA LEU A 7 20.96 8.35 13.72
C LEU A 7 19.52 8.79 13.35
N LEU A 8 18.60 8.77 14.31
CA LEU A 8 17.19 9.14 14.06
C LEU A 8 17.06 10.55 13.51
N SER A 9 17.69 11.54 14.14
CA SER A 9 17.59 12.95 13.78
C SER A 9 18.08 13.27 12.37
N LYS A 10 18.94 12.43 11.80
CA LYS A 10 19.46 12.58 10.43
C LYS A 10 18.42 12.25 9.35
N PHE A 11 17.46 11.37 9.67
CA PHE A 11 16.49 10.84 8.71
C PHE A 11 15.04 11.17 9.06
N ILE A 12 14.75 11.35 10.34
CA ILE A 12 13.41 11.57 10.86
C ILE A 12 13.28 13.03 11.31
N SER A 13 12.23 13.70 10.86
CA SER A 13 11.94 15.08 11.22
C SER A 13 10.57 15.18 11.92
N PRO A 14 10.37 16.17 12.79
CA PRO A 14 9.04 16.50 13.31
C PRO A 14 8.02 16.62 12.18
N GLY A 15 6.80 16.16 12.41
CA GLY A 15 5.72 16.10 11.43
C GLY A 15 5.75 14.87 10.51
N ALA A 16 6.81 14.06 10.51
CA ALA A 16 6.87 12.84 9.72
C ALA A 16 5.70 11.89 10.08
N ARG A 17 4.97 11.44 9.06
CA ARG A 17 3.93 10.42 9.24
C ARG A 17 4.59 9.10 9.62
N ILE A 18 3.97 8.40 10.56
CA ILE A 18 4.39 7.07 11.00
C ILE A 18 3.23 6.09 11.03
N GLU A 19 3.55 4.83 10.87
CA GLU A 19 2.68 3.70 11.13
C GLU A 19 3.32 2.84 12.24
N LEU A 20 2.51 2.42 13.21
CA LEU A 20 2.91 1.58 14.34
C LEU A 20 2.23 0.23 14.20
N GLU A 21 3.01 -0.84 14.04
CA GLU A 21 2.54 -2.22 13.98
C GLU A 21 2.99 -2.97 15.24
N PRO A 22 2.09 -3.52 16.08
CA PRO A 22 2.47 -4.28 17.27
C PRO A 22 3.33 -5.49 16.93
N ILE A 23 4.45 -5.68 17.66
CA ILE A 23 5.36 -6.82 17.48
C ILE A 23 4.72 -8.10 18.04
N GLU A 24 4.13 -8.03 19.22
CA GLU A 24 3.41 -9.14 19.81
C GLU A 24 1.93 -9.13 19.40
N ARG A 25 1.48 -10.25 18.86
CA ARG A 25 0.07 -10.49 18.50
C ARG A 25 -0.75 -10.87 19.73
N ILE A 26 -0.83 -10.01 20.74
CA ILE A 26 -1.83 -10.18 21.80
C ILE A 26 -3.05 -9.33 21.39
N LEU A 27 -3.87 -9.87 20.51
CA LEU A 27 -5.22 -9.35 20.31
C LEU A 27 -6.08 -9.90 21.43
N GLN A 28 -6.60 -9.02 22.30
CA GLN A 28 -7.53 -9.36 23.37
C GLN A 28 -8.84 -10.00 22.87
N ASP A 29 -9.06 -10.08 21.56
CA ASP A 29 -10.28 -10.61 20.93
C ASP A 29 -10.06 -11.76 19.94
N GLY A 30 -8.95 -12.48 20.00
CA GLY A 30 -8.76 -13.72 19.21
C GLY A 30 -8.75 -13.59 17.68
N GLY A 31 -8.71 -12.40 17.13
CA GLY A 31 -8.70 -12.13 15.68
C GLY A 31 -7.29 -11.99 15.10
N PHE A 32 -6.97 -12.74 14.04
CA PHE A 32 -5.71 -12.66 13.29
C PHE A 32 -5.76 -11.48 12.31
N GLY A 33 -5.63 -10.23 12.79
CA GLY A 33 -5.54 -9.04 11.96
C GLY A 33 -4.32 -8.21 12.31
N LYS A 34 -3.52 -7.79 11.31
CA LYS A 34 -2.47 -6.79 11.52
C LYS A 34 -3.15 -5.44 11.81
N LYS A 35 -3.16 -5.02 13.06
CA LYS A 35 -3.66 -3.71 13.42
C LYS A 35 -2.52 -2.71 13.28
N ILE A 36 -2.67 -1.72 12.40
CA ILE A 36 -1.71 -0.65 12.18
C ILE A 36 -2.31 0.65 12.72
N TYR A 37 -1.57 1.35 13.56
CA TYR A 37 -1.96 2.66 14.07
C TYR A 37 -1.22 3.77 13.33
N GLU A 38 -1.95 4.77 12.86
CA GLU A 38 -1.34 5.94 12.21
C GLU A 38 -1.08 7.04 13.24
N SER A 39 0.09 7.69 13.12
CA SER A 39 0.47 8.82 13.95
C SER A 39 1.48 9.73 13.24
N LYS A 40 2.03 10.71 13.95
CA LYS A 40 3.09 11.60 13.48
C LYS A 40 4.13 11.81 14.56
N VAL A 41 5.37 12.00 14.14
CA VAL A 41 6.47 12.40 15.02
C VAL A 41 6.25 13.83 15.48
N VAL A 42 6.36 14.06 16.78
CA VAL A 42 6.34 15.39 17.39
C VAL A 42 7.76 15.92 17.49
N ASP A 43 8.67 15.10 18.06
CA ASP A 43 10.08 15.45 18.18
C ASP A 43 10.98 14.20 18.22
N VAL A 44 12.27 14.41 17.98
CA VAL A 44 13.33 13.40 18.10
C VAL A 44 14.22 13.80 19.28
N ILE A 45 14.17 13.03 20.35
CA ILE A 45 14.86 13.32 21.61
C ILE A 45 16.16 12.50 21.69
N GLY A 46 17.29 13.13 21.38
CA GLY A 46 18.57 12.43 21.31
C GLY A 46 18.61 11.39 20.20
N ASP A 47 19.32 10.29 20.41
CA ASP A 47 19.60 9.30 19.36
C ASP A 47 18.66 8.09 19.40
N ASP A 48 18.00 7.82 20.55
CA ASP A 48 17.23 6.60 20.78
C ASP A 48 15.76 6.84 21.20
N ARG A 49 15.28 8.10 21.20
CA ARG A 49 13.93 8.42 21.66
C ARG A 49 13.17 9.29 20.67
N LEU A 50 11.89 9.02 20.61
CA LEU A 50 10.91 9.75 19.80
C LEU A 50 9.73 10.17 20.66
N GLU A 51 9.27 11.39 20.46
CA GLU A 51 7.98 11.84 20.91
C GLU A 51 7.00 11.78 19.73
N ILE A 52 5.88 11.10 19.90
CA ILE A 52 4.86 10.95 18.87
C ILE A 52 3.48 11.30 19.41
N PHE A 53 2.56 11.70 18.55
CA PHE A 53 1.16 11.83 18.96
C PHE A 53 0.59 10.46 19.31
N MET A 54 -0.31 10.42 20.29
CA MET A 54 -1.10 9.23 20.56
C MET A 54 -2.04 8.97 19.39
N PRO A 55 -2.12 7.75 18.86
CA PRO A 55 -2.98 7.43 17.71
C PRO A 55 -4.46 7.72 17.98
N ILE A 56 -5.17 8.11 16.93
CA ILE A 56 -6.62 8.35 16.98
C ILE A 56 -7.30 7.47 15.94
N GLU A 57 -8.28 6.69 16.34
CA GLU A 57 -9.15 5.91 15.45
C GLU A 57 -10.59 6.36 15.58
N GLN A 58 -11.24 6.66 14.48
CA GLN A 58 -12.66 7.08 14.46
C GLN A 58 -13.00 8.11 15.55
N THR A 59 -12.17 9.15 15.70
CA THR A 59 -12.29 10.21 16.73
C THR A 59 -11.98 9.78 18.17
N LYS A 60 -11.64 8.53 18.43
CA LYS A 60 -11.27 8.04 19.75
C LYS A 60 -9.76 7.90 19.90
N LEU A 61 -9.24 8.33 21.04
CA LEU A 61 -7.84 8.17 21.41
C LEU A 61 -7.53 6.69 21.67
N VAL A 62 -6.48 6.17 21.05
CA VAL A 62 -6.03 4.79 21.27
C VAL A 62 -4.90 4.79 22.28
N LEU A 63 -5.17 4.26 23.47
CA LEU A 63 -4.19 4.18 24.55
C LEU A 63 -3.26 2.99 24.34
N LEU A 64 -2.11 3.22 23.71
CA LEU A 64 -1.09 2.18 23.57
C LEU A 64 -0.46 1.88 24.96
N PRO A 65 -0.28 0.58 25.33
CA PRO A 65 0.24 0.21 26.64
C PRO A 65 1.71 0.62 26.81
N VAL A 66 2.05 1.09 28.00
CA VAL A 66 3.46 1.29 28.41
C VAL A 66 4.14 -0.08 28.37
N ASN A 67 5.36 -0.13 27.90
CA ASN A 67 6.14 -1.31 27.58
C ASN A 67 5.66 -2.11 26.35
N GLY A 68 4.60 -1.69 25.65
CA GLY A 68 4.23 -2.28 24.37
C GLY A 68 5.31 -2.06 23.32
N GLU A 69 5.59 -3.06 22.49
CA GLU A 69 6.62 -3.04 21.45
C GLU A 69 5.99 -2.96 20.07
N TYR A 70 6.58 -2.13 19.20
CA TYR A 70 6.03 -1.80 17.89
C TYR A 70 7.13 -1.71 16.85
N HIS A 71 6.86 -2.24 15.65
CA HIS A 71 7.55 -1.82 14.44
C HIS A 71 7.05 -0.44 14.05
N ILE A 72 7.95 0.54 13.96
CA ILE A 72 7.62 1.89 13.50
C ILE A 72 8.09 2.05 12.07
N HIS A 73 7.16 2.38 11.17
CA HIS A 73 7.45 2.72 9.79
C HIS A 73 7.38 4.23 9.60
N PHE A 74 8.48 4.86 9.21
CA PHE A 74 8.60 6.30 8.99
C PHE A 74 8.47 6.63 7.52
N PHE A 75 7.54 7.52 7.17
CA PHE A 75 7.37 8.04 5.81
C PHE A 75 8.12 9.37 5.68
N THR A 76 9.26 9.34 5.02
CA THR A 76 10.13 10.50 4.87
C THR A 76 10.33 10.86 3.40
N ALA A 77 10.83 12.07 3.11
CA ALA A 77 11.20 12.48 1.76
C ALA A 77 12.33 11.60 1.16
N ARG A 78 13.15 10.96 2.01
CA ARG A 78 14.24 10.08 1.59
C ARG A 78 13.82 8.62 1.41
N GLY A 79 12.54 8.31 1.63
CA GLY A 79 11.97 6.98 1.52
C GLY A 79 11.33 6.49 2.81
N LEU A 80 11.05 5.20 2.83
CA LEU A 80 10.46 4.53 3.97
C LEU A 80 11.57 3.92 4.82
N PHE A 81 11.53 4.17 6.13
CA PHE A 81 12.45 3.59 7.11
C PHE A 81 11.65 2.84 8.18
N GLN A 82 12.31 1.93 8.86
CA GLN A 82 11.73 1.23 10.01
C GLN A 82 12.73 1.05 11.13
N CYS A 83 12.21 0.98 12.35
CA CYS A 83 12.91 0.45 13.53
C CYS A 83 11.88 -0.16 14.48
N ASP A 84 12.36 -0.89 15.47
CA ASP A 84 11.57 -1.34 16.59
C ASP A 84 11.68 -0.34 17.73
N ALA A 85 10.58 -0.12 18.43
CA ALA A 85 10.55 0.76 19.57
C ALA A 85 9.51 0.29 20.59
N LYS A 86 9.75 0.69 21.83
CA LYS A 86 8.92 0.40 22.99
C LYS A 86 8.32 1.67 23.54
N VAL A 87 7.06 1.65 23.95
CA VAL A 87 6.43 2.76 24.66
C VAL A 87 7.09 2.90 26.02
N ALA A 88 7.88 3.97 26.20
CA ALA A 88 8.54 4.26 27.46
C ALA A 88 7.60 5.00 28.42
N ASN A 89 6.82 5.95 27.89
CA ASN A 89 5.90 6.74 28.68
C ASN A 89 4.73 7.25 27.82
N ARG A 90 3.66 7.64 28.50
CA ARG A 90 2.51 8.32 27.89
C ARG A 90 2.06 9.45 28.81
N TYR A 91 1.84 10.62 28.27
CA TYR A 91 1.50 11.79 29.05
C TYR A 91 0.69 12.80 28.25
N LYS A 92 0.20 13.81 28.95
CA LYS A 92 -0.53 14.92 28.36
C LYS A 92 0.29 16.19 28.50
N ASN A 93 0.45 16.93 27.42
CA ASN A 93 1.07 18.24 27.39
C ASN A 93 0.06 19.25 26.81
N GLY A 94 -0.51 20.10 27.67
CA GLY A 94 -1.62 20.95 27.28
C GLY A 94 -2.84 20.15 26.81
N SER A 95 -3.23 20.33 25.58
CA SER A 95 -4.32 19.57 24.90
C SER A 95 -3.85 18.32 24.18
N LEU A 96 -2.54 18.10 24.07
CA LEU A 96 -1.95 17.03 23.27
C LEU A 96 -1.69 15.79 24.14
N TYR A 97 -2.06 14.63 23.62
CA TYR A 97 -1.73 13.33 24.20
C TYR A 97 -0.54 12.75 23.43
N LEU A 98 0.53 12.46 24.15
CA LEU A 98 1.83 12.11 23.62
C LEU A 98 2.31 10.76 24.12
N LEU A 99 3.15 10.11 23.31
CA LEU A 99 3.87 8.90 23.64
C LEU A 99 5.36 9.18 23.50
N GLU A 100 6.12 8.81 24.51
CA GLU A 100 7.56 8.69 24.42
C GLU A 100 7.90 7.26 24.03
N MET A 101 8.57 7.12 22.87
CA MET A 101 9.00 5.83 22.33
C MET A 101 10.51 5.71 22.48
N LYS A 102 10.96 4.61 23.09
CA LYS A 102 12.38 4.26 23.14
C LYS A 102 12.68 3.29 22.01
N VAL A 103 13.57 3.67 21.09
CA VAL A 103 14.02 2.84 19.98
C VAL A 103 14.87 1.69 20.48
N THR A 104 14.63 0.48 20.01
CA THR A 104 15.26 -0.76 20.47
C THR A 104 16.05 -1.48 19.37
N SER A 105 15.88 -1.07 18.09
CA SER A 105 16.64 -1.59 16.96
C SER A 105 17.18 -0.46 16.08
N PRO A 106 18.24 -0.66 15.29
CA PRO A 106 18.75 0.34 14.35
C PRO A 106 17.70 0.77 13.35
N LEU A 107 17.75 2.05 12.93
CA LEU A 107 16.95 2.55 11.83
C LEU A 107 17.43 1.94 10.51
N GLN A 108 16.52 1.29 9.78
CA GLN A 108 16.82 0.63 8.53
C GLN A 108 15.93 1.16 7.41
N LYS A 109 16.46 1.21 6.19
CA LYS A 109 15.63 1.50 5.02
C LYS A 109 14.68 0.33 4.80
N TYR A 110 13.39 0.64 4.62
CA TYR A 110 12.34 -0.37 4.46
C TYR A 110 11.73 -0.31 3.07
N GLN A 111 11.73 -1.44 2.37
CA GLN A 111 11.10 -1.58 1.07
C GLN A 111 9.92 -2.53 1.20
N ARG A 112 8.69 -1.97 1.36
CA ARG A 112 7.46 -2.78 1.48
C ARG A 112 6.83 -3.15 0.15
N ARG A 113 7.30 -2.56 -0.96
CA ARG A 113 6.76 -2.85 -2.30
C ARG A 113 7.63 -3.86 -2.99
N GLU A 114 7.03 -4.98 -3.31
CA GLU A 114 7.68 -6.03 -4.11
C GLU A 114 7.88 -5.56 -5.56
N TYR A 115 6.90 -4.82 -6.11
CA TYR A 115 6.93 -4.33 -7.48
C TYR A 115 6.96 -2.81 -7.53
N TYR A 116 7.74 -2.29 -8.48
CA TYR A 116 7.70 -0.87 -8.84
C TYR A 116 6.32 -0.52 -9.43
N ARG A 117 5.80 0.67 -9.11
CA ARG A 117 4.55 1.20 -9.65
C ARG A 117 4.84 2.30 -10.63
N PHE A 118 4.46 2.07 -11.87
CA PHE A 118 4.65 3.01 -12.96
C PHE A 118 3.39 3.86 -13.14
N PRO A 119 3.48 5.21 -12.98
CA PRO A 119 2.38 6.11 -13.29
C PRO A 119 2.11 6.11 -14.80
N CYS A 120 0.89 5.78 -15.20
CA CYS A 120 0.49 5.73 -16.60
C CYS A 120 -0.97 6.17 -16.77
N MET A 121 -1.41 6.28 -18.01
CA MET A 121 -2.82 6.44 -18.38
C MET A 121 -3.13 5.40 -19.46
N LEU A 122 -3.81 4.32 -19.10
CA LEU A 122 -4.22 3.28 -20.02
C LEU A 122 -5.73 3.07 -19.91
N ASP A 123 -6.38 2.99 -21.05
CA ASP A 123 -7.78 2.58 -21.11
C ASP A 123 -7.93 1.12 -20.66
N MET A 124 -8.97 0.86 -19.89
CA MET A 124 -9.28 -0.45 -19.33
C MET A 124 -10.79 -0.64 -19.30
N GLU A 125 -11.20 -1.89 -19.40
CA GLU A 125 -12.53 -2.32 -18.99
C GLU A 125 -12.43 -3.17 -17.73
N VAL A 126 -13.35 -2.95 -16.78
CA VAL A 126 -13.37 -3.68 -15.51
C VAL A 126 -14.78 -4.21 -15.26
N ARG A 127 -14.87 -5.47 -14.82
CA ARG A 127 -16.12 -6.14 -14.52
C ARG A 127 -15.98 -7.10 -13.34
N GLU A 128 -17.10 -7.52 -12.79
CA GLU A 128 -17.11 -8.65 -11.85
C GLU A 128 -16.89 -9.98 -12.60
N LEU A 129 -16.55 -11.03 -11.86
CA LEU A 129 -16.50 -12.39 -12.38
C LEU A 129 -17.88 -12.86 -12.82
N THR A 130 -17.92 -13.61 -13.93
CA THR A 130 -19.11 -14.39 -14.27
C THR A 130 -19.29 -15.58 -13.32
N ALA A 131 -20.47 -16.21 -13.36
CA ALA A 131 -20.73 -17.42 -12.57
C ALA A 131 -19.78 -18.58 -12.96
N ASP A 132 -19.51 -18.73 -14.26
CA ASP A 132 -18.64 -19.77 -14.78
C ASP A 132 -17.16 -19.54 -14.40
N GLU A 133 -16.68 -18.31 -14.51
CA GLU A 133 -15.33 -17.93 -14.06
C GLU A 133 -15.15 -18.17 -12.56
N LYS A 134 -16.15 -17.81 -11.75
CA LYS A 134 -16.15 -18.05 -10.31
C LYS A 134 -16.14 -19.55 -10.00
N HIS A 135 -16.95 -20.34 -10.69
CA HIS A 135 -16.95 -21.80 -10.54
C HIS A 135 -15.60 -22.41 -10.91
N GLY A 136 -14.96 -21.95 -12.00
CA GLY A 136 -13.62 -22.40 -12.41
C GLY A 136 -12.57 -22.10 -11.33
N ILE A 137 -12.60 -20.91 -10.75
CA ILE A 137 -11.70 -20.54 -9.65
C ILE A 137 -11.93 -21.42 -8.42
N ASP A 138 -13.19 -21.63 -8.01
CA ASP A 138 -13.54 -22.41 -6.82
C ASP A 138 -13.13 -23.89 -6.98
N LYS A 139 -13.24 -24.44 -8.18
CA LYS A 139 -12.95 -25.85 -8.48
C LYS A 139 -11.49 -26.14 -8.76
N GLU A 140 -10.82 -25.29 -9.53
CA GLU A 140 -9.50 -25.54 -10.09
C GLU A 140 -8.43 -24.57 -9.55
N GLY A 141 -8.84 -23.49 -8.85
CA GLY A 141 -7.93 -22.46 -8.39
C GLY A 141 -7.31 -21.62 -9.49
N VAL A 142 -7.85 -21.72 -10.73
CA VAL A 142 -7.33 -21.04 -11.92
C VAL A 142 -8.41 -20.14 -12.52
N PHE A 143 -8.00 -18.97 -12.96
CA PHE A 143 -8.85 -18.05 -13.70
C PHE A 143 -8.67 -18.26 -15.21
N TYR A 144 -9.77 -18.57 -15.88
CA TYR A 144 -9.87 -18.62 -17.34
C TYR A 144 -10.77 -17.46 -17.77
N GLY A 145 -10.15 -16.31 -18.09
CA GLY A 145 -10.89 -15.12 -18.42
C GLY A 145 -11.45 -15.15 -19.83
N GLU A 146 -12.69 -14.69 -19.97
CA GLU A 146 -13.29 -14.41 -21.29
C GLU A 146 -12.97 -12.97 -21.69
N ASP A 147 -12.19 -12.82 -22.75
CA ASP A 147 -11.63 -11.53 -23.17
C ASP A 147 -12.67 -10.54 -23.74
N ASP A 148 -13.81 -11.02 -24.23
CA ASP A 148 -14.76 -10.23 -25.00
C ASP A 148 -16.02 -9.82 -24.22
N LEU A 149 -16.07 -10.09 -22.92
CA LEU A 149 -17.19 -9.67 -22.10
C LEU A 149 -17.11 -8.16 -21.78
N PRO A 150 -18.24 -7.42 -21.94
CA PRO A 150 -18.27 -6.00 -21.68
C PRO A 150 -18.03 -5.70 -20.20
N GLY A 151 -17.30 -4.61 -19.93
CA GLY A 151 -17.05 -4.09 -18.61
C GLY A 151 -17.30 -2.60 -18.51
N ALA A 152 -17.27 -2.06 -17.30
CA ALA A 152 -17.29 -0.63 -17.06
C ALA A 152 -15.97 -0.01 -17.59
N LYS A 153 -16.07 1.13 -18.24
CA LYS A 153 -14.89 1.87 -18.71
C LYS A 153 -14.12 2.43 -17.54
N ALA A 154 -12.81 2.28 -17.59
CA ALA A 154 -11.90 2.71 -16.54
C ALA A 154 -10.58 3.22 -17.14
N VAL A 155 -9.84 3.98 -16.35
CA VAL A 155 -8.50 4.46 -16.71
C VAL A 155 -7.52 4.04 -15.62
N ILE A 156 -6.50 3.28 -16.00
CA ILE A 156 -5.40 2.90 -15.12
C ILE A 156 -4.54 4.13 -14.86
N LEU A 157 -4.29 4.44 -13.58
CA LEU A 157 -3.45 5.57 -13.14
C LEU A 157 -2.03 5.14 -12.73
N ASP A 158 -1.87 3.92 -12.25
CA ASP A 158 -0.58 3.27 -12.09
C ASP A 158 -0.71 1.75 -12.26
N LEU A 159 0.37 1.15 -12.77
CA LEU A 159 0.48 -0.28 -13.05
C LEU A 159 1.75 -0.84 -12.42
N SER A 160 1.69 -2.07 -11.93
CA SER A 160 2.84 -2.81 -11.40
C SER A 160 2.74 -4.30 -11.74
N GLY A 161 3.79 -5.08 -11.45
CA GLY A 161 3.74 -6.53 -11.58
C GLY A 161 2.74 -7.22 -10.62
N GLY A 162 2.29 -6.54 -9.56
CA GLY A 162 1.39 -7.11 -8.55
C GLY A 162 -0.02 -6.52 -8.51
N GLY A 163 -0.33 -5.53 -9.35
CA GLY A 163 -1.64 -4.88 -9.33
C GLY A 163 -1.66 -3.52 -10.03
N LEU A 164 -2.80 -2.86 -9.96
CA LEU A 164 -3.02 -1.57 -10.57
C LEU A 164 -3.94 -0.67 -9.71
N ARG A 165 -3.90 0.61 -10.01
CA ARG A 165 -4.83 1.62 -9.51
C ARG A 165 -5.52 2.27 -10.68
N PHE A 166 -6.83 2.46 -10.58
CA PHE A 166 -7.64 2.98 -11.67
C PHE A 166 -8.75 3.91 -11.17
N THR A 167 -9.35 4.64 -12.11
CA THR A 167 -10.59 5.37 -11.89
C THR A 167 -11.68 4.86 -12.81
N SER A 168 -12.91 4.82 -12.31
CA SER A 168 -14.12 4.54 -13.07
C SER A 168 -15.32 5.26 -12.45
N ASP A 169 -16.43 5.36 -13.19
CA ASP A 169 -17.73 5.82 -12.69
C ASP A 169 -18.49 4.72 -11.92
N THR A 170 -18.09 3.48 -12.08
CA THR A 170 -18.67 2.31 -11.41
C THR A 170 -17.86 1.91 -10.19
N PRO A 171 -18.43 1.97 -8.97
CA PRO A 171 -17.78 1.46 -7.78
C PRO A 171 -17.91 -0.06 -7.71
N PHE A 172 -16.86 -0.72 -7.24
CA PHE A 172 -16.87 -2.14 -6.91
C PHE A 172 -16.65 -2.33 -5.40
N GLU A 173 -17.18 -3.43 -4.86
CA GLU A 173 -17.07 -3.71 -3.43
C GLU A 173 -15.65 -4.14 -3.03
N PRO A 174 -15.06 -3.56 -1.97
CA PRO A 174 -13.78 -4.03 -1.43
C PRO A 174 -13.84 -5.51 -1.08
N LYS A 175 -12.76 -6.24 -1.37
CA LYS A 175 -12.60 -7.70 -1.27
C LYS A 175 -13.32 -8.52 -2.35
N SER A 176 -14.07 -7.90 -3.25
CA SER A 176 -14.56 -8.61 -4.44
C SER A 176 -13.42 -8.92 -5.40
N ILE A 177 -13.62 -9.92 -6.25
CA ILE A 177 -12.71 -10.21 -7.36
C ILE A 177 -13.26 -9.55 -8.62
N VAL A 178 -12.42 -8.75 -9.27
CA VAL A 178 -12.74 -8.06 -10.51
C VAL A 178 -11.81 -8.50 -11.64
N VAL A 179 -12.31 -8.50 -12.86
CA VAL A 179 -11.55 -8.79 -14.07
C VAL A 179 -11.15 -7.48 -14.72
N CYS A 180 -9.86 -7.30 -14.96
CA CYS A 180 -9.26 -6.12 -15.58
C CYS A 180 -8.81 -6.47 -17.01
N ASN A 181 -9.45 -5.86 -18.01
CA ASN A 181 -9.14 -6.01 -19.43
C ASN A 181 -8.48 -4.75 -19.97
N TYR A 182 -7.21 -4.84 -20.38
CA TYR A 182 -6.45 -3.72 -20.93
C TYR A 182 -5.42 -4.19 -21.96
N THR A 183 -4.90 -3.26 -22.75
CA THR A 183 -3.92 -3.57 -23.79
C THR A 183 -2.61 -2.84 -23.54
N LEU A 184 -1.53 -3.59 -23.41
CA LEU A 184 -0.17 -3.08 -23.38
C LEU A 184 0.33 -2.85 -24.80
N ARG A 185 0.67 -1.60 -25.15
CA ARG A 185 1.27 -1.23 -26.44
C ARG A 185 2.79 -1.30 -26.30
N ARG A 186 3.40 -2.40 -26.72
CA ARG A 186 4.83 -2.66 -26.59
C ARG A 186 5.55 -2.52 -27.91
N GLU A 187 6.86 -2.35 -27.88
CA GLU A 187 7.71 -2.33 -29.09
C GLU A 187 7.58 -3.64 -29.88
N SER A 188 7.37 -4.77 -29.20
CA SER A 188 7.17 -6.10 -29.79
C SER A 188 5.75 -6.37 -30.32
N GLY A 189 4.84 -5.39 -30.21
CA GLY A 189 3.43 -5.51 -30.59
C GLY A 189 2.48 -5.41 -29.39
N ASN A 190 1.20 -5.29 -29.69
CA ASN A 190 0.16 -5.16 -28.68
C ASN A 190 -0.04 -6.48 -27.91
N ARG A 191 -0.15 -6.39 -26.59
CA ARG A 191 -0.46 -7.52 -25.72
C ARG A 191 -1.75 -7.24 -24.96
N ARG A 192 -2.81 -8.00 -25.22
CA ARG A 192 -4.05 -7.96 -24.48
C ARG A 192 -3.87 -8.69 -23.15
N MET A 193 -4.36 -8.08 -22.08
CA MET A 193 -4.31 -8.57 -20.71
C MET A 193 -5.73 -8.75 -20.20
N CYS A 194 -6.01 -9.92 -19.61
CA CYS A 194 -7.27 -10.25 -18.95
C CYS A 194 -6.92 -10.89 -17.60
N ILE A 195 -6.93 -10.10 -16.54
CA ILE A 195 -6.39 -10.51 -15.24
C ILE A 195 -7.44 -10.32 -14.16
N ALA A 196 -7.66 -11.35 -13.35
CA ALA A 196 -8.51 -11.25 -12.18
C ALA A 196 -7.71 -10.86 -10.93
N GLY A 197 -8.26 -9.95 -10.16
CA GLY A 197 -7.63 -9.43 -8.95
C GLY A 197 -8.63 -9.02 -7.88
N GLU A 198 -8.15 -8.99 -6.64
CA GLU A 198 -8.93 -8.57 -5.49
C GLU A 198 -8.95 -7.04 -5.39
N LEU A 199 -10.13 -6.46 -5.26
CA LEU A 199 -10.31 -5.05 -4.99
C LEU A 199 -9.93 -4.73 -3.53
N LEU A 200 -8.86 -3.98 -3.35
CA LEU A 200 -8.34 -3.61 -2.03
C LEU A 200 -9.05 -2.40 -1.43
N SER A 201 -9.48 -1.46 -2.28
CA SER A 201 -10.14 -0.22 -1.83
C SER A 201 -10.91 0.43 -2.97
N CYS A 202 -12.02 1.09 -2.60
CA CYS A 202 -12.81 1.95 -3.45
C CYS A 202 -13.04 3.27 -2.70
N LYS A 203 -12.61 4.40 -3.26
CA LYS A 203 -12.75 5.72 -2.66
C LYS A 203 -13.37 6.68 -3.65
N ARG A 204 -14.44 7.35 -3.27
CA ARG A 204 -15.04 8.43 -4.07
C ARG A 204 -14.05 9.59 -4.18
N LEU A 205 -13.88 10.13 -5.39
CA LEU A 205 -13.04 11.31 -5.61
C LEU A 205 -13.78 12.58 -5.17
N GLU A 206 -13.16 13.37 -4.30
CA GLU A 206 -13.75 14.64 -3.80
C GLU A 206 -13.90 15.67 -4.92
N ASN A 207 -12.91 15.75 -5.82
CA ASN A 207 -12.86 16.72 -6.90
C ASN A 207 -13.64 16.30 -8.16
N ASN A 208 -14.17 15.08 -8.22
CA ASN A 208 -14.98 14.59 -9.32
C ASN A 208 -16.11 13.69 -8.79
N PRO A 209 -17.24 14.30 -8.35
CA PRO A 209 -18.39 13.54 -7.84
C PRO A 209 -18.93 12.60 -8.92
N GLY A 210 -18.91 11.32 -8.68
CA GLY A 210 -19.34 10.28 -9.62
C GLY A 210 -18.19 9.42 -10.15
N GLN A 211 -16.93 9.75 -9.81
CA GLN A 211 -15.79 8.89 -10.07
C GLN A 211 -15.18 8.32 -8.77
N TYR A 212 -14.63 7.13 -8.89
CA TYR A 212 -14.04 6.37 -7.80
C TYR A 212 -12.59 5.99 -8.14
N GLU A 213 -11.67 6.26 -7.23
CA GLU A 213 -10.32 5.69 -7.25
C GLU A 213 -10.37 4.32 -6.60
N GLN A 214 -9.89 3.31 -7.32
CA GLN A 214 -9.96 1.93 -6.91
C GLN A 214 -8.60 1.26 -7.08
N ARG A 215 -8.28 0.28 -6.22
CA ARG A 215 -7.00 -0.44 -6.22
C ARG A 215 -7.23 -1.92 -6.25
N VAL A 216 -6.55 -2.59 -7.18
CA VAL A 216 -6.62 -4.03 -7.40
C VAL A 216 -5.26 -4.66 -7.15
N ARG A 217 -5.25 -5.75 -6.41
CA ARG A 217 -4.13 -6.68 -6.29
C ARG A 217 -4.40 -7.88 -7.19
N PHE A 218 -3.52 -8.17 -8.14
CA PHE A 218 -3.64 -9.34 -9.00
C PHE A 218 -3.52 -10.62 -8.16
N VAL A 219 -4.53 -11.46 -8.24
CA VAL A 219 -4.59 -12.74 -7.50
C VAL A 219 -4.38 -13.88 -8.49
N TYR A 220 -5.05 -13.83 -9.63
CA TYR A 220 -4.97 -14.84 -10.69
C TYR A 220 -4.21 -14.24 -11.88
N ILE A 221 -2.90 -14.15 -11.74
CA ILE A 221 -1.98 -13.67 -12.76
C ILE A 221 -0.89 -14.73 -12.99
N SER A 222 -0.72 -15.18 -14.21
CA SER A 222 0.38 -16.07 -14.58
C SER A 222 1.72 -15.35 -14.53
N GLN A 223 2.81 -16.10 -14.39
CA GLN A 223 4.15 -15.54 -14.44
C GLN A 223 4.40 -14.77 -15.76
N ARG A 224 3.91 -15.29 -16.89
CA ARG A 224 4.05 -14.66 -18.21
C ARG A 224 3.36 -13.30 -18.28
N GLU A 225 2.12 -13.20 -17.77
CA GLU A 225 1.38 -11.93 -17.73
C GLU A 225 2.05 -10.90 -16.80
N ARG A 226 2.58 -11.36 -15.67
CA ARG A 226 3.36 -10.52 -14.76
C ARG A 226 4.62 -9.97 -15.43
N GLU A 227 5.34 -10.82 -16.16
CA GLU A 227 6.51 -10.43 -16.95
C GLU A 227 6.13 -9.46 -18.07
N ASP A 228 5.00 -9.64 -18.73
CA ASP A 228 4.50 -8.72 -19.77
C ASP A 228 4.22 -7.32 -19.19
N ASN A 229 3.61 -7.23 -18.00
CA ASN A 229 3.43 -5.96 -17.26
C ASN A 229 4.77 -5.31 -16.93
N ILE A 230 5.70 -6.08 -16.37
CA ILE A 230 7.03 -5.56 -15.96
C ILE A 230 7.81 -5.07 -17.19
N ARG A 231 7.82 -5.81 -18.30
CA ARG A 231 8.50 -5.39 -19.53
C ARG A 231 7.92 -4.11 -20.10
N TYR A 232 6.59 -4.00 -20.16
CA TYR A 232 5.92 -2.77 -20.57
C TYR A 232 6.35 -1.57 -19.71
N ILE A 233 6.37 -1.73 -18.39
CA ILE A 233 6.79 -0.69 -17.46
C ILE A 233 8.22 -0.23 -17.76
N PHE A 234 9.16 -1.15 -17.98
CA PHE A 234 10.55 -0.81 -18.32
C PHE A 234 10.67 -0.11 -19.67
N GLU A 235 9.91 -0.56 -20.70
CA GLU A 235 9.89 0.10 -22.01
C GLU A 235 9.40 1.52 -21.92
N GLU A 236 8.30 1.77 -21.19
CA GLU A 236 7.72 3.11 -21.04
C GLU A 236 8.59 4.04 -20.17
N GLU A 237 9.20 3.51 -19.11
CA GLU A 237 10.17 4.28 -18.31
C GLU A 237 11.37 4.73 -19.15
N ARG A 238 11.90 3.83 -19.98
CA ARG A 238 13.01 4.16 -20.89
C ARG A 238 12.61 5.27 -21.85
N LYS A 239 11.42 5.18 -22.46
CA LYS A 239 10.89 6.23 -23.36
C LYS A 239 10.72 7.56 -22.65
N LYS A 240 10.24 7.54 -21.40
CA LYS A 240 10.08 8.78 -20.61
C LYS A 240 11.41 9.44 -20.32
N ARG A 241 12.42 8.70 -19.88
CA ARG A 241 13.77 9.23 -19.62
C ARG A 241 14.44 9.82 -20.87
N GLN A 242 14.15 9.26 -22.05
CA GLN A 242 14.67 9.78 -23.32
C GLN A 242 14.00 11.09 -23.75
N LYS A 243 12.77 11.38 -23.28
CA LYS A 243 12.06 12.63 -23.58
C LYS A 243 12.41 13.77 -22.61
N ASP A 244 12.91 13.42 -21.41
CA ASP A 244 13.28 14.36 -20.36
C ASP A 244 14.75 14.85 -20.50
N VAL A 245 15.50 14.37 -21.51
CA VAL A 245 16.86 14.80 -21.92
C VAL A 245 16.79 15.64 -23.19
#